data_a2630d1f29d5b5bb14e078c404c1c127
#
_entry.id   a2630d1f29d5b5bb14e078c404c1c127
#
_cell.length_a   1.000
_cell.length_b   1.000
_cell.length_c   1.000
_cell.angle_alpha   90.00
_cell.angle_beta   90.00
_cell.angle_gamma   90.00
#
_symmetry.space_group_name_H-M   'P 1'
#
loop_
_entity.id
_entity.type
_entity.pdbx_description
1 polymer ?
#
loop_
_entity_poly.entity_id
_entity_poly.type
_entity_poly.pdbx_seq_one_letter_code
_entity_poly.pdbx_strand_id
1 'polypeptide(L)'
;AIVANLLPAPDGPVNTIADLQSEIRHFIKTSPIVKNYNVAIGFNYDDSQLLEQRHPNRHDLDAVSTEIPIVVMHQSGHIGAYNSKALNLMGITAETPDPAGGIIERESDGKTPNGVMQENAHFMIFFQLIPDFNTPDLIHLYKAGEYAYLSNGFTTVQEGKTDLETLNILPQIAASHGFDVDIISYPDIAAIGGEVLLNNRQVSAEYVNGFRIGGVKLTFDGSPQGKTAWFTEPYLEAPNGQPPEYLGYPAFTDEAALA
;
A
#
# COMPACT_ATOMS: atom_id res chain seq x y z
N ALA A 1 -12.21 -9.28 9.03
CA ALA A 1 -10.99 -8.74 8.45
C ALA A 1 -11.34 -7.64 7.46
N ILE A 2 -10.47 -6.64 7.35
CA ILE A 2 -10.65 -5.46 6.49
C ILE A 2 -9.93 -5.68 5.16
N VAL A 3 -8.83 -6.41 5.21
CA VAL A 3 -8.07 -6.87 4.05
C VAL A 3 -7.89 -8.38 4.14
N ALA A 4 -7.69 -9.04 3.00
CA ALA A 4 -7.29 -10.45 2.98
C ALA A 4 -5.84 -10.56 3.46
N ASN A 5 -5.57 -11.50 4.35
CA ASN A 5 -4.21 -11.79 4.80
C ASN A 5 -3.50 -12.67 3.77
N LEU A 6 -2.46 -12.13 3.12
CA LEU A 6 -1.70 -12.81 2.09
C LEU A 6 -0.26 -13.14 2.53
N LEU A 7 0.01 -13.11 3.84
CA LEU A 7 1.30 -13.49 4.38
C LEU A 7 1.67 -14.93 3.99
N PRO A 8 2.95 -15.19 3.69
CA PRO A 8 3.46 -16.54 3.51
C PRO A 8 3.59 -17.28 4.85
N ALA A 9 3.78 -18.59 4.80
CA ALA A 9 4.10 -19.36 5.99
C ALA A 9 5.44 -18.90 6.62
N PRO A 10 5.57 -18.95 7.99
CA PRO A 10 4.60 -19.48 8.96
C PRO A 10 3.50 -18.50 9.38
N ASP A 11 3.56 -17.23 8.98
CA ASP A 11 2.71 -16.15 9.49
C ASP A 11 1.35 -16.07 8.78
N GLY A 12 1.21 -16.75 7.64
CA GLY A 12 -0.02 -16.81 6.86
C GLY A 12 -0.12 -18.04 5.96
N PRO A 13 -1.21 -18.15 5.19
CA PRO A 13 -1.52 -19.34 4.42
C PRO A 13 -0.98 -19.33 2.97
N VAL A 14 -0.36 -18.24 2.51
CA VAL A 14 -0.10 -18.02 1.08
C VAL A 14 1.33 -18.39 0.69
N ASN A 15 1.49 -19.54 0.04
CA ASN A 15 2.77 -20.01 -0.48
C ASN A 15 2.79 -20.09 -2.01
N THR A 16 1.62 -20.01 -2.64
CA THR A 16 1.45 -20.07 -4.10
C THR A 16 0.44 -19.02 -4.57
N ILE A 17 0.44 -18.70 -5.85
CA ILE A 17 -0.60 -17.87 -6.45
C ILE A 17 -1.99 -18.52 -6.30
N ALA A 18 -2.08 -19.84 -6.31
CA ALA A 18 -3.34 -20.55 -6.08
C ALA A 18 -3.87 -20.34 -4.65
N ASP A 19 -2.99 -20.33 -3.64
CA ASP A 19 -3.37 -20.01 -2.26
C ASP A 19 -3.86 -18.56 -2.15
N LEU A 20 -3.14 -17.62 -2.76
CA LEU A 20 -3.53 -16.21 -2.83
C LEU A 20 -4.93 -16.06 -3.42
N GLN A 21 -5.20 -16.71 -4.55
CA GLN A 21 -6.52 -16.70 -5.17
C GLN A 21 -7.60 -17.28 -4.24
N SER A 22 -7.29 -18.34 -3.50
CA SER A 22 -8.20 -18.97 -2.54
C SER A 22 -8.55 -18.01 -1.41
N GLU A 23 -7.55 -17.33 -0.83
CA GLU A 23 -7.74 -16.36 0.24
C GLU A 23 -8.58 -15.15 -0.23
N ILE A 24 -8.32 -14.63 -1.43
CA ILE A 24 -9.13 -13.54 -1.98
C ILE A 24 -10.58 -13.99 -2.24
N ARG A 25 -10.80 -15.21 -2.76
CA ARG A 25 -12.17 -15.74 -2.94
C ARG A 25 -12.89 -15.90 -1.60
N HIS A 26 -12.18 -16.37 -0.57
CA HIS A 26 -12.74 -16.47 0.78
C HIS A 26 -13.10 -15.09 1.32
N PHE A 27 -12.19 -14.11 1.18
CA PHE A 27 -12.40 -12.73 1.62
C PHE A 27 -13.61 -12.08 0.92
N ILE A 28 -13.73 -12.23 -0.40
CA ILE A 28 -14.88 -11.73 -1.17
C ILE A 28 -16.20 -12.29 -0.63
N LYS A 29 -16.22 -13.56 -0.27
CA LYS A 29 -17.42 -14.24 0.24
C LYS A 29 -17.83 -13.79 1.64
N THR A 30 -16.87 -13.49 2.50
CA THR A 30 -17.08 -13.38 3.96
C THR A 30 -16.98 -11.97 4.49
N SER A 31 -16.29 -11.07 3.76
CA SER A 31 -15.99 -9.72 4.24
C SER A 31 -17.19 -8.78 4.13
N PRO A 32 -17.60 -8.12 5.23
CA PRO A 32 -18.55 -7.01 5.17
C PRO A 32 -18.03 -5.85 4.32
N ILE A 33 -16.71 -5.60 4.29
CA ILE A 33 -16.09 -4.53 3.49
C ILE A 33 -16.36 -4.75 2.01
N VAL A 34 -16.13 -5.95 1.49
CA VAL A 34 -16.43 -6.24 0.08
C VAL A 34 -17.90 -6.07 -0.21
N LYS A 35 -18.78 -6.51 0.70
CA LYS A 35 -20.23 -6.37 0.55
C LYS A 35 -20.68 -4.90 0.55
N ASN A 36 -20.07 -4.06 1.40
CA ASN A 36 -20.50 -2.67 1.56
C ASN A 36 -19.87 -1.76 0.49
N TYR A 37 -18.61 -2.02 0.11
CA TYR A 37 -17.83 -1.12 -0.72
C TYR A 37 -17.44 -1.67 -2.09
N ASN A 38 -17.78 -2.94 -2.37
CA ASN A 38 -17.55 -3.58 -3.66
C ASN A 38 -16.09 -3.52 -4.15
N VAL A 39 -15.14 -3.72 -3.24
CA VAL A 39 -13.70 -3.82 -3.53
C VAL A 39 -13.08 -4.89 -2.67
N ALA A 40 -12.13 -5.65 -3.21
CA ALA A 40 -11.36 -6.64 -2.47
C ALA A 40 -9.89 -6.22 -2.42
N ILE A 41 -9.39 -6.04 -1.20
CA ILE A 41 -8.01 -5.65 -0.93
C ILE A 41 -7.33 -6.81 -0.20
N GLY A 42 -6.18 -7.26 -0.72
CA GLY A 42 -5.29 -8.20 -0.05
C GLY A 42 -3.95 -7.55 0.25
N PHE A 43 -3.29 -7.95 1.34
CA PHE A 43 -2.02 -7.36 1.75
C PHE A 43 -1.02 -8.39 2.24
N ASN A 44 0.27 -8.07 2.07
CA ASN A 44 1.44 -8.82 2.57
C ASN A 44 1.85 -10.05 1.74
N TYR A 45 1.48 -10.18 0.46
CA TYR A 45 2.14 -11.21 -0.33
C TYR A 45 3.61 -10.84 -0.56
N ASP A 46 4.45 -11.84 -0.77
CA ASP A 46 5.87 -11.70 -1.09
C ASP A 46 6.20 -12.58 -2.31
N ASP A 47 6.52 -11.96 -3.44
CA ASP A 47 6.82 -12.66 -4.69
C ASP A 47 8.03 -13.58 -4.57
N SER A 48 9.02 -13.23 -3.72
CA SER A 48 10.21 -14.06 -3.48
C SER A 48 9.92 -15.31 -2.67
N GLN A 49 8.80 -15.35 -1.94
CA GLN A 49 8.36 -16.50 -1.14
C GLN A 49 7.25 -17.31 -1.83
N LEU A 50 6.64 -16.77 -2.88
CA LEU A 50 5.72 -17.56 -3.71
C LEU A 50 6.47 -18.62 -4.51
N LEU A 51 5.89 -19.80 -4.65
CA LEU A 51 6.48 -20.91 -5.41
C LEU A 51 6.77 -20.51 -6.86
N GLU A 52 5.94 -19.65 -7.44
CA GLU A 52 6.06 -19.16 -8.82
C GLU A 52 7.17 -18.11 -8.99
N GLN A 53 7.75 -17.57 -7.91
CA GLN A 53 8.84 -16.59 -7.90
C GLN A 53 8.55 -15.38 -8.81
N ARG A 54 7.32 -14.88 -8.77
CA ARG A 54 6.86 -13.71 -9.51
C ARG A 54 5.71 -13.03 -8.78
N HIS A 55 5.47 -11.76 -9.11
CA HIS A 55 4.25 -11.10 -8.69
C HIS A 55 3.01 -11.78 -9.31
N PRO A 56 1.87 -11.84 -8.58
CA PRO A 56 0.59 -12.12 -9.19
C PRO A 56 0.27 -11.03 -10.23
N ASN A 57 -0.40 -11.38 -11.30
CA ASN A 57 -0.75 -10.44 -12.37
C ASN A 57 -2.28 -10.36 -12.55
N ARG A 58 -2.72 -9.53 -13.52
CA ARG A 58 -4.15 -9.34 -13.77
C ARG A 58 -4.90 -10.64 -14.11
N HIS A 59 -4.27 -11.58 -14.81
CA HIS A 59 -4.91 -12.84 -15.18
C HIS A 59 -5.11 -13.75 -13.98
N ASP A 60 -4.13 -13.77 -13.05
CA ASP A 60 -4.26 -14.50 -11.79
C ASP A 60 -5.45 -13.96 -10.98
N LEU A 61 -5.63 -12.64 -10.93
CA LEU A 61 -6.70 -11.98 -10.18
C LEU A 61 -8.04 -12.02 -10.92
N ASP A 62 -8.06 -11.96 -12.25
CA ASP A 62 -9.27 -12.16 -13.07
C ASP A 62 -9.85 -13.56 -12.89
N ALA A 63 -9.00 -14.57 -12.67
CA ALA A 63 -9.44 -15.94 -12.35
C ALA A 63 -10.18 -16.02 -11.00
N VAL A 64 -10.06 -15.01 -10.13
CA VAL A 64 -10.83 -14.87 -8.91
C VAL A 64 -12.16 -14.18 -9.18
N SER A 65 -12.12 -12.99 -9.81
CA SER A 65 -13.32 -12.22 -10.20
C SER A 65 -12.99 -11.19 -11.27
N THR A 66 -13.88 -11.07 -12.26
CA THR A 66 -13.89 -9.99 -13.26
C THR A 66 -14.92 -8.90 -12.94
N GLU A 67 -15.74 -9.10 -11.89
CA GLU A 67 -16.82 -8.19 -11.51
C GLU A 67 -16.45 -7.26 -10.35
N ILE A 68 -15.65 -7.75 -9.41
CA ILE A 68 -15.20 -7.02 -8.24
C ILE A 68 -13.79 -6.49 -8.52
N PRO A 69 -13.50 -5.20 -8.34
CA PRO A 69 -12.15 -4.68 -8.36
C PRO A 69 -11.30 -5.37 -7.28
N ILE A 70 -10.17 -5.94 -7.68
CA ILE A 70 -9.24 -6.62 -6.79
C ILE A 70 -7.89 -5.92 -6.87
N VAL A 71 -7.32 -5.62 -5.72
CA VAL A 71 -5.92 -5.22 -5.56
C VAL A 71 -5.26 -6.08 -4.50
N VAL A 72 -4.06 -6.57 -4.80
CA VAL A 72 -3.20 -7.23 -3.81
C VAL A 72 -1.91 -6.44 -3.70
N MET A 73 -1.55 -6.06 -2.47
CA MET A 73 -0.38 -5.25 -2.18
C MET A 73 0.75 -6.15 -1.67
N HIS A 74 1.92 -5.96 -2.22
CA HIS A 74 3.16 -6.58 -1.76
C HIS A 74 3.47 -6.14 -0.32
N GLN A 75 4.18 -6.98 0.46
CA GLN A 75 4.53 -6.69 1.85
C GLN A 75 5.31 -5.37 2.04
N SER A 76 6.05 -4.94 1.01
CA SER A 76 6.76 -3.66 1.05
C SER A 76 5.84 -2.43 1.06
N GLY A 77 4.59 -2.57 0.60
CA GLY A 77 3.68 -1.45 0.37
C GLY A 77 3.98 -0.63 -0.89
N HIS A 78 5.01 -0.98 -1.67
CA HIS A 78 5.47 -0.21 -2.84
C HIS A 78 5.03 -0.81 -4.18
N ILE A 79 4.50 -2.03 -4.19
CA ILE A 79 4.07 -2.75 -5.39
C ILE A 79 2.66 -3.29 -5.16
N GLY A 80 1.82 -3.17 -6.16
CA GLY A 80 0.49 -3.77 -6.16
C GLY A 80 0.16 -4.46 -7.47
N ALA A 81 -0.63 -5.53 -7.41
CA ALA A 81 -1.20 -6.17 -8.57
C ALA A 81 -2.73 -5.97 -8.60
N TYR A 82 -3.25 -5.69 -9.77
CA TYR A 82 -4.62 -5.26 -10.02
C TYR A 82 -5.27 -6.17 -11.06
N ASN A 83 -6.54 -6.55 -10.85
CA ASN A 83 -7.30 -7.26 -11.86
C ASN A 83 -7.80 -6.31 -12.97
N SER A 84 -8.30 -6.88 -14.07
CA SER A 84 -8.82 -6.11 -15.20
C SER A 84 -9.95 -5.16 -14.80
N LYS A 85 -10.79 -5.54 -13.81
CA LYS A 85 -11.87 -4.67 -13.30
C LYS A 85 -11.33 -3.42 -12.63
N ALA A 86 -10.29 -3.55 -11.80
CA ALA A 86 -9.64 -2.42 -11.14
C ALA A 86 -8.93 -1.52 -12.15
N LEU A 87 -8.18 -2.09 -13.11
CA LEU A 87 -7.52 -1.32 -14.17
C LEU A 87 -8.52 -0.50 -14.99
N ASN A 88 -9.61 -1.14 -15.41
CA ASN A 88 -10.66 -0.47 -16.20
C ASN A 88 -11.35 0.65 -15.40
N LEU A 89 -11.61 0.44 -14.12
CA LEU A 89 -12.21 1.44 -13.25
C LEU A 89 -11.32 2.69 -13.13
N MET A 90 -9.99 2.48 -13.09
CA MET A 90 -9.00 3.56 -12.99
C MET A 90 -8.57 4.12 -14.36
N GLY A 91 -9.15 3.65 -15.47
CA GLY A 91 -8.82 4.11 -16.81
C GLY A 91 -7.42 3.75 -17.28
N ILE A 92 -6.82 2.70 -16.72
CA ILE A 92 -5.48 2.24 -17.11
C ILE A 92 -5.57 1.38 -18.35
N THR A 93 -4.93 1.84 -19.42
CA THR A 93 -4.96 1.22 -20.75
C THR A 93 -3.56 1.03 -21.33
N ALA A 94 -3.48 0.48 -22.54
CA ALA A 94 -2.22 0.36 -23.27
C ALA A 94 -1.57 1.71 -23.61
N GLU A 95 -2.35 2.78 -23.66
CA GLU A 95 -1.91 4.15 -23.96
C GLU A 95 -1.49 4.92 -22.71
N THR A 96 -1.77 4.40 -21.51
CA THR A 96 -1.39 5.05 -20.25
C THR A 96 0.13 5.03 -20.10
N PRO A 97 0.81 6.18 -20.02
CA PRO A 97 2.26 6.23 -19.84
C PRO A 97 2.63 5.89 -18.40
N ASP A 98 3.87 5.50 -18.18
CA ASP A 98 4.42 5.38 -16.85
C ASP A 98 4.50 6.79 -16.20
N PRO A 99 4.02 6.95 -14.97
CA PRO A 99 4.19 8.21 -14.25
C PRO A 99 5.66 8.41 -13.83
N ALA A 100 6.04 9.64 -13.58
CA ALA A 100 7.36 9.93 -13.03
C ALA A 100 7.56 9.19 -11.69
N GLY A 101 8.65 8.45 -11.55
CA GLY A 101 8.95 7.66 -10.35
C GLY A 101 8.03 6.44 -10.15
N GLY A 102 7.44 5.88 -11.21
CA GLY A 102 6.61 4.69 -11.14
C GLY A 102 6.63 3.89 -12.44
N ILE A 103 6.29 2.61 -12.37
CA ILE A 103 6.27 1.69 -13.51
C ILE A 103 4.92 0.99 -13.58
N ILE A 104 4.32 0.99 -14.77
CA ILE A 104 3.21 0.12 -15.15
C ILE A 104 3.80 -1.06 -15.91
N GLU A 105 3.89 -2.22 -15.27
CA GLU A 105 4.39 -3.41 -15.96
C GLU A 105 3.46 -3.83 -17.10
N ARG A 106 4.05 -4.36 -18.17
CA ARG A 106 3.33 -4.68 -19.39
C ARG A 106 3.49 -6.14 -19.79
N GLU A 107 2.52 -6.63 -20.54
CA GLU A 107 2.58 -7.94 -21.19
C GLU A 107 3.75 -7.99 -22.20
N SER A 108 3.99 -9.18 -22.76
CA SER A 108 5.04 -9.41 -23.76
C SER A 108 4.91 -8.57 -25.03
N ASP A 109 3.75 -7.95 -25.28
CA ASP A 109 3.53 -7.01 -26.37
C ASP A 109 4.15 -5.62 -26.11
N GLY A 110 4.66 -5.39 -24.90
CA GLY A 110 5.25 -4.12 -24.45
C GLY A 110 4.26 -2.97 -24.32
N LYS A 111 2.96 -3.22 -24.37
CA LYS A 111 1.90 -2.21 -24.35
C LYS A 111 0.83 -2.48 -23.30
N THR A 112 0.23 -3.66 -23.34
CA THR A 112 -0.89 -4.00 -22.47
C THR A 112 -0.45 -4.10 -21.00
N PRO A 113 -1.04 -3.34 -20.06
CA PRO A 113 -0.71 -3.47 -18.64
C PRO A 113 -0.96 -4.90 -18.16
N ASN A 114 0.05 -5.54 -17.52
CA ASN A 114 -0.09 -6.88 -16.96
C ASN A 114 -0.78 -6.91 -15.58
N GLY A 115 -1.05 -5.72 -15.01
CA GLY A 115 -1.68 -5.54 -13.71
C GLY A 115 -0.72 -5.22 -12.59
N VAL A 116 0.58 -5.45 -12.74
CA VAL A 116 1.58 -5.11 -11.72
C VAL A 116 1.99 -3.64 -11.87
N MET A 117 2.01 -2.92 -10.75
CA MET A 117 2.37 -1.52 -10.69
C MET A 117 3.31 -1.25 -9.54
N GLN A 118 4.31 -0.40 -9.79
CA GLN A 118 5.37 -0.09 -8.86
C GLN A 118 5.39 1.40 -8.52
N GLU A 119 5.70 1.70 -7.26
CA GLU A 119 5.90 3.04 -6.72
C GLU A 119 4.76 4.01 -7.06
N ASN A 120 5.06 5.16 -7.66
CA ASN A 120 4.05 6.18 -7.97
C ASN A 120 2.92 5.66 -8.86
N ALA A 121 3.17 4.67 -9.72
CA ALA A 121 2.10 4.03 -10.49
C ALA A 121 1.14 3.24 -9.58
N HIS A 122 1.67 2.54 -8.56
CA HIS A 122 0.87 1.86 -7.56
C HIS A 122 0.09 2.85 -6.69
N PHE A 123 0.76 3.85 -6.13
CA PHE A 123 0.13 4.80 -5.21
C PHE A 123 -1.00 5.61 -5.86
N MET A 124 -0.80 6.08 -7.11
CA MET A 124 -1.84 6.81 -7.86
C MET A 124 -3.16 6.04 -7.97
N ILE A 125 -3.10 4.72 -8.11
CA ILE A 125 -4.27 3.88 -8.33
C ILE A 125 -4.81 3.37 -7.00
N PHE A 126 -3.93 2.94 -6.11
CA PHE A 126 -4.30 2.35 -4.83
C PHE A 126 -5.18 3.29 -4.01
N PHE A 127 -4.75 4.54 -3.81
CA PHE A 127 -5.52 5.51 -3.04
C PHE A 127 -6.87 5.89 -3.65
N GLN A 128 -7.02 5.76 -4.98
CA GLN A 128 -8.31 5.98 -5.63
C GLN A 128 -9.26 4.76 -5.54
N LEU A 129 -8.71 3.56 -5.31
CA LEU A 129 -9.49 2.33 -5.12
C LEU A 129 -9.91 2.10 -3.67
N ILE A 130 -9.21 2.73 -2.70
CA ILE A 130 -9.65 2.69 -1.31
C ILE A 130 -11.00 3.40 -1.22
N PRO A 131 -12.04 2.73 -0.71
CA PRO A 131 -13.34 3.37 -0.58
C PRO A 131 -13.33 4.48 0.47
N ASP A 132 -14.18 5.48 0.29
CA ASP A 132 -14.50 6.45 1.33
C ASP A 132 -15.25 5.74 2.47
N PHE A 133 -14.50 5.23 3.43
CA PHE A 133 -15.08 4.55 4.59
C PHE A 133 -15.90 5.53 5.43
N ASN A 134 -17.07 5.12 5.86
CA ASN A 134 -17.81 5.90 6.85
C ASN A 134 -17.04 5.94 8.20
N THR A 135 -17.29 6.95 9.01
CA THR A 135 -16.60 7.15 10.30
C THR A 135 -16.64 5.91 11.22
N PRO A 136 -17.77 5.20 11.40
CA PRO A 136 -17.81 3.97 12.18
C PRO A 136 -16.87 2.87 11.66
N ASP A 137 -16.80 2.68 10.33
CA ASP A 137 -15.92 1.68 9.72
C ASP A 137 -14.44 2.08 9.88
N LEU A 138 -14.10 3.37 9.75
CA LEU A 138 -12.75 3.90 10.04
C LEU A 138 -12.34 3.67 11.50
N ILE A 139 -13.20 4.00 12.45
CA ILE A 139 -12.93 3.76 13.87
C ILE A 139 -12.68 2.28 14.13
N HIS A 140 -13.51 1.41 13.55
CA HIS A 140 -13.34 -0.04 13.66
C HIS A 140 -12.02 -0.52 13.05
N LEU A 141 -11.61 0.06 11.92
CA LEU A 141 -10.34 -0.20 11.26
C LEU A 141 -9.15 0.09 12.20
N TYR A 142 -9.10 1.32 12.74
CA TYR A 142 -8.00 1.75 13.61
C TYR A 142 -7.95 0.96 14.92
N LYS A 143 -9.11 0.69 15.55
CA LYS A 143 -9.17 -0.12 16.78
C LYS A 143 -8.78 -1.58 16.52
N ALA A 144 -9.06 -2.14 15.35
CA ALA A 144 -8.59 -3.47 14.98
C ALA A 144 -7.07 -3.51 14.78
N GLY A 145 -6.49 -2.49 14.15
CA GLY A 145 -5.04 -2.34 14.01
C GLY A 145 -4.36 -2.17 15.37
N GLU A 146 -4.89 -1.31 16.23
CA GLU A 146 -4.43 -1.12 17.61
C GLU A 146 -4.40 -2.44 18.39
N TYR A 147 -5.50 -3.21 18.33
CA TYR A 147 -5.57 -4.52 18.97
C TYR A 147 -4.50 -5.49 18.47
N ALA A 148 -4.21 -5.48 17.16
CA ALA A 148 -3.15 -6.31 16.60
C ALA A 148 -1.77 -5.95 17.16
N TYR A 149 -1.45 -4.67 17.33
CA TYR A 149 -0.20 -4.23 17.97
C TYR A 149 -0.16 -4.59 19.46
N LEU A 150 -1.24 -4.29 20.20
CA LEU A 150 -1.33 -4.61 21.63
C LEU A 150 -1.19 -6.10 21.92
N SER A 151 -1.81 -6.96 21.10
CA SER A 151 -1.72 -8.43 21.26
C SER A 151 -0.31 -8.97 21.09
N ASN A 152 0.59 -8.19 20.45
CA ASN A 152 2.01 -8.49 20.31
C ASN A 152 2.90 -7.69 21.28
N GLY A 153 2.32 -6.99 22.25
CA GLY A 153 3.05 -6.30 23.31
C GLY A 153 3.57 -4.90 22.94
N PHE A 154 3.17 -4.34 21.79
CA PHE A 154 3.52 -2.98 21.44
C PHE A 154 2.65 -1.98 22.19
N THR A 155 3.26 -0.96 22.76
CA THR A 155 2.59 0.14 23.48
C THR A 155 2.69 1.47 22.75
N THR A 156 3.54 1.56 21.74
CA THR A 156 3.70 2.71 20.86
C THR A 156 3.77 2.22 19.42
N VAL A 157 3.00 2.84 18.54
CA VAL A 157 2.95 2.52 17.11
C VAL A 157 3.14 3.79 16.27
N GLN A 158 3.67 3.61 15.07
CA GLN A 158 3.92 4.68 14.13
C GLN A 158 2.98 4.56 12.94
N GLU A 159 2.23 5.65 12.65
CA GLU A 159 1.58 5.86 11.36
C GLU A 159 2.58 6.58 10.46
N GLY A 160 3.31 5.80 9.66
CA GLY A 160 4.54 6.24 8.98
C GLY A 160 4.33 6.99 7.67
N LYS A 161 3.11 7.06 7.13
CA LYS A 161 2.80 7.72 5.86
C LYS A 161 1.36 8.25 5.86
N THR A 162 1.11 9.18 6.75
CA THR A 162 -0.22 9.71 7.03
C THR A 162 -0.69 10.64 5.92
N ASP A 163 -1.82 10.33 5.29
CA ASP A 163 -2.51 11.22 4.36
C ASP A 163 -3.37 12.27 5.09
N LEU A 164 -3.99 13.19 4.33
CA LEU A 164 -4.78 14.28 4.91
C LEU A 164 -6.04 13.78 5.63
N GLU A 165 -6.69 12.75 5.12
CA GLU A 165 -7.89 12.18 5.75
C GLU A 165 -7.53 11.51 7.08
N THR A 166 -6.51 10.67 7.08
CA THR A 166 -5.98 10.02 8.27
C THR A 166 -5.49 11.05 9.30
N LEU A 167 -4.80 12.12 8.86
CA LEU A 167 -4.35 13.21 9.72
C LEU A 167 -5.53 13.93 10.40
N ASN A 168 -6.67 14.04 9.74
CA ASN A 168 -7.87 14.64 10.29
C ASN A 168 -8.65 13.70 11.20
N ILE A 169 -8.73 12.41 10.90
CA ILE A 169 -9.56 11.46 11.66
C ILE A 169 -8.90 10.97 12.96
N LEU A 170 -7.58 10.74 12.96
CA LEU A 170 -6.87 10.21 14.14
C LEU A 170 -7.03 11.08 15.40
N PRO A 171 -6.91 12.41 15.35
CA PRO A 171 -7.19 13.26 16.52
C PRO A 171 -8.64 13.17 16.99
N GLN A 172 -9.60 12.98 16.08
CA GLN A 172 -11.02 12.83 16.42
C GLN A 172 -11.29 11.50 17.11
N ILE A 173 -10.67 10.40 16.64
CA ILE A 173 -10.72 9.10 17.31
C ILE A 173 -10.08 9.19 18.69
N ALA A 174 -8.89 9.81 18.79
CA ALA A 174 -8.21 10.04 20.05
C ALA A 174 -9.09 10.80 21.05
N ALA A 175 -9.76 11.86 20.61
CA ALA A 175 -10.63 12.68 21.47
C ALA A 175 -11.91 11.97 21.91
N SER A 176 -12.51 11.14 21.03
CA SER A 176 -13.83 10.53 21.27
C SER A 176 -13.76 9.13 21.87
N HIS A 177 -12.76 8.34 21.51
CA HIS A 177 -12.62 6.92 21.90
C HIS A 177 -11.34 6.64 22.67
N GLY A 178 -10.32 7.52 22.52
CA GLY A 178 -8.96 7.27 23.00
C GLY A 178 -8.25 6.16 22.22
N PHE A 179 -6.94 6.09 22.42
CA PHE A 179 -6.12 4.96 21.98
C PHE A 179 -5.52 4.29 23.22
N ASP A 180 -5.46 2.97 23.21
CA ASP A 180 -4.82 2.16 24.25
C ASP A 180 -3.31 1.98 23.99
N VAL A 181 -2.84 2.41 22.80
CA VAL A 181 -1.42 2.57 22.43
C VAL A 181 -1.13 4.04 22.12
N ASP A 182 0.11 4.45 22.28
CA ASP A 182 0.58 5.75 21.81
C ASP A 182 0.78 5.69 20.28
N ILE A 183 0.09 6.57 19.53
CA ILE A 183 0.20 6.68 18.07
C ILE A 183 1.01 7.92 17.70
N ILE A 184 2.09 7.71 16.93
CA ILE A 184 2.92 8.78 16.37
C ILE A 184 2.66 8.86 14.87
N SER A 185 2.06 9.95 14.39
CA SER A 185 1.78 10.19 12.98
C SER A 185 2.92 10.95 12.30
N TYR A 186 3.25 10.56 11.07
CA TYR A 186 4.18 11.23 10.18
C TYR A 186 3.47 11.58 8.86
N PRO A 187 2.86 12.79 8.78
CA PRO A 187 2.20 13.26 7.57
C PRO A 187 3.12 13.22 6.35
N ASP A 188 2.61 12.65 5.25
CA ASP A 188 3.33 12.55 3.98
C ASP A 188 3.30 13.91 3.27
N ILE A 189 4.47 14.53 3.14
CA ILE A 189 4.60 15.86 2.53
C ILE A 189 4.18 15.85 1.04
N ALA A 190 4.39 14.73 0.34
CA ALA A 190 3.99 14.60 -1.07
C ALA A 190 2.46 14.53 -1.24
N ALA A 191 1.75 13.92 -0.28
CA ALA A 191 0.30 13.80 -0.31
C ALA A 191 -0.43 15.05 0.20
N ILE A 192 0.13 15.72 1.21
CA ILE A 192 -0.53 16.81 1.94
C ILE A 192 -0.07 18.20 1.45
N GLY A 193 1.18 18.30 1.01
CA GLY A 193 1.84 19.56 0.66
C GLY A 193 2.51 20.24 1.84
N GLY A 194 3.73 20.74 1.60
CA GLY A 194 4.57 21.35 2.64
C GLY A 194 3.94 22.59 3.28
N GLU A 195 3.27 23.46 2.53
CA GLU A 195 2.62 24.66 3.07
C GLU A 195 1.50 24.32 4.07
N VAL A 196 0.70 23.28 3.81
CA VAL A 196 -0.37 22.85 4.72
C VAL A 196 0.24 22.37 6.04
N LEU A 197 1.32 21.60 5.98
CA LEU A 197 2.00 21.10 7.18
C LEU A 197 2.70 22.21 7.97
N LEU A 198 3.37 23.14 7.28
CA LEU A 198 4.02 24.29 7.93
C LEU A 198 3.03 25.23 8.62
N ASN A 199 1.85 25.41 8.03
CA ASN A 199 0.80 26.26 8.60
C ASN A 199 0.08 25.61 9.80
N ASN A 200 -0.02 24.28 9.83
CA ASN A 200 -0.72 23.58 10.92
C ASN A 200 0.10 23.39 12.20
N ARG A 201 1.42 23.54 12.19
CA ARG A 201 2.37 23.52 13.33
C ARG A 201 1.99 22.59 14.51
N GLN A 202 1.40 21.41 14.18
CA GLN A 202 0.89 20.48 15.21
C GLN A 202 1.91 19.42 15.63
N VAL A 203 3.16 19.52 15.15
CA VAL A 203 4.25 18.65 15.64
C VAL A 203 4.44 18.91 17.14
N SER A 204 4.26 17.88 17.94
CA SER A 204 4.31 17.95 19.40
C SER A 204 5.14 16.81 19.98
N ALA A 205 5.86 17.12 21.06
CA ALA A 205 6.47 16.09 21.89
C ALA A 205 5.43 15.41 22.81
N GLU A 206 4.32 16.08 23.08
CA GLU A 206 3.30 15.62 24.01
C GLU A 206 2.19 14.85 23.27
N TYR A 207 1.72 13.77 23.91
CA TYR A 207 0.54 13.04 23.45
C TYR A 207 -0.75 13.67 23.99
N VAL A 208 -1.76 13.70 23.15
CA VAL A 208 -3.12 14.05 23.54
C VAL A 208 -4.01 12.84 23.29
N ASN A 209 -4.51 12.22 24.36
CA ASN A 209 -5.32 11.00 24.30
C ASN A 209 -4.65 9.84 23.50
N GLY A 210 -3.33 9.67 23.65
CA GLY A 210 -2.58 8.63 22.95
C GLY A 210 -2.21 8.96 21.50
N PHE A 211 -2.35 10.22 21.05
CA PHE A 211 -1.99 10.65 19.70
C PHE A 211 -1.06 11.86 19.69
N ARG A 212 -0.08 11.89 18.77
CA ARG A 212 0.72 13.06 18.43
C ARG A 212 1.23 13.03 16.99
N ILE A 213 1.62 14.18 16.46
CA ILE A 213 2.37 14.29 15.20
C ILE A 213 3.86 14.37 15.57
N GLY A 214 4.64 13.39 15.12
CA GLY A 214 6.07 13.25 15.46
C GLY A 214 7.03 13.97 14.51
N GLY A 215 6.60 14.26 13.30
CA GLY A 215 7.42 14.83 12.24
C GLY A 215 6.70 14.75 10.91
N VAL A 216 7.45 14.64 9.81
CA VAL A 216 6.91 14.47 8.45
C VAL A 216 7.53 13.27 7.76
N LYS A 217 6.80 12.66 6.82
CA LYS A 217 7.27 11.60 5.93
C LYS A 217 7.76 12.19 4.63
N LEU A 218 8.95 11.77 4.22
CA LEU A 218 9.52 12.00 2.89
C LEU A 218 9.86 10.64 2.29
N THR A 219 9.33 10.35 1.10
CA THR A 219 9.61 9.11 0.37
C THR A 219 10.49 9.44 -0.82
N PHE A 220 11.81 9.27 -0.68
CA PHE A 220 12.79 9.59 -1.73
C PHE A 220 12.98 8.48 -2.75
N ASP A 221 12.74 7.24 -2.37
CA ASP A 221 12.91 6.04 -3.19
C ASP A 221 11.96 4.92 -2.75
N GLY A 222 12.13 3.73 -3.28
CA GLY A 222 11.32 2.58 -2.98
C GLY A 222 11.87 1.67 -1.87
N SER A 223 11.63 0.36 -2.00
CA SER A 223 12.03 -0.62 -0.99
C SER A 223 13.08 -1.60 -1.51
N PRO A 224 14.03 -2.05 -0.66
CA PRO A 224 14.98 -3.11 -1.02
C PRO A 224 14.30 -4.42 -1.39
N GLN A 225 13.22 -4.79 -0.70
CA GLN A 225 12.48 -6.04 -0.94
C GLN A 225 11.79 -6.03 -2.32
N GLY A 226 11.22 -4.89 -2.71
CA GLY A 226 10.63 -4.70 -4.03
C GLY A 226 11.66 -4.39 -5.11
N LYS A 227 12.96 -4.33 -4.77
CA LYS A 227 14.06 -3.95 -5.67
C LYS A 227 13.87 -2.59 -6.34
N THR A 228 13.18 -1.67 -5.65
CA THR A 228 12.90 -0.29 -6.11
C THR A 228 13.65 0.77 -5.29
N ALA A 229 14.30 0.39 -4.18
CA ALA A 229 15.20 1.29 -3.46
C ALA A 229 16.40 1.69 -4.34
N TRP A 230 16.78 2.96 -4.27
CA TRP A 230 17.86 3.52 -5.09
C TRP A 230 19.21 3.42 -4.36
N PHE A 231 20.04 2.47 -4.79
CA PHE A 231 21.35 2.20 -4.19
C PHE A 231 22.49 2.83 -4.99
N THR A 232 23.64 3.02 -4.33
CA THR A 232 24.90 3.41 -4.96
C THR A 232 25.62 2.25 -5.64
N GLU A 233 25.27 1.01 -5.27
CA GLU A 233 25.80 -0.22 -5.85
C GLU A 233 24.65 -1.05 -6.44
N PRO A 234 24.90 -1.84 -7.50
CA PRO A 234 23.86 -2.68 -8.09
C PRO A 234 23.29 -3.72 -7.11
N TYR A 235 22.03 -4.07 -7.33
CA TYR A 235 21.45 -5.23 -6.67
C TYR A 235 22.22 -6.50 -7.03
N LEU A 236 22.46 -7.38 -6.05
CA LEU A 236 23.11 -8.69 -6.29
C LEU A 236 22.34 -9.50 -7.34
N GLU A 237 21.04 -9.41 -7.31
CA GLU A 237 20.13 -9.99 -8.29
C GLU A 237 19.20 -8.89 -8.78
N ALA A 238 19.37 -8.45 -10.01
CA ALA A 238 18.49 -7.49 -10.64
C ALA A 238 17.08 -8.08 -10.85
N PRO A 239 16.01 -7.27 -10.82
CA PRO A 239 14.67 -7.73 -11.20
C PRO A 239 14.66 -8.29 -12.63
N ASN A 240 13.70 -9.18 -12.92
CA ASN A 240 13.53 -9.74 -14.26
C ASN A 240 13.38 -8.62 -15.30
N GLY A 241 14.17 -8.70 -16.37
CA GLY A 241 14.18 -7.71 -17.44
C GLY A 241 15.08 -6.50 -17.21
N GLN A 242 15.69 -6.36 -16.04
CA GLN A 242 16.65 -5.30 -15.74
C GLN A 242 18.11 -5.76 -15.98
N PRO A 243 19.01 -4.83 -16.35
CA PRO A 243 20.42 -5.16 -16.54
C PRO A 243 21.12 -5.45 -15.19
N PRO A 244 22.26 -6.15 -15.20
CA PRO A 244 23.04 -6.44 -13.97
C PRO A 244 23.46 -5.19 -13.18
N GLU A 245 23.57 -4.04 -13.85
CA GLU A 245 23.96 -2.74 -13.27
C GLU A 245 22.77 -1.98 -12.65
N TYR A 246 21.61 -2.61 -12.55
CA TYR A 246 20.40 -1.99 -12.01
C TYR A 246 20.57 -1.55 -10.55
N LEU A 247 20.30 -0.26 -10.29
CA LEU A 247 20.48 0.41 -9.01
C LEU A 247 19.17 0.72 -8.26
N GLY A 248 18.01 0.42 -8.85
CA GLY A 248 16.74 1.03 -8.46
C GLY A 248 16.59 2.44 -9.07
N TYR A 249 15.69 3.26 -8.51
CA TYR A 249 15.44 4.60 -9.04
C TYR A 249 14.85 5.54 -7.97
N PRO A 250 15.11 6.87 -8.09
CA PRO A 250 14.54 7.84 -7.16
C PRO A 250 13.05 8.09 -7.45
N ALA A 251 12.27 8.39 -6.42
CA ALA A 251 10.88 8.80 -6.53
C ALA A 251 10.71 10.28 -6.94
N PHE A 252 11.78 11.09 -6.78
CA PHE A 252 11.79 12.52 -7.09
C PHE A 252 13.04 12.89 -7.88
N THR A 253 12.97 13.99 -8.64
CA THR A 253 14.19 14.63 -9.17
C THR A 253 14.95 15.33 -8.04
N ASP A 254 16.24 15.59 -8.24
CA ASP A 254 17.06 16.29 -7.24
C ASP A 254 16.48 17.67 -6.91
N GLU A 255 15.96 18.39 -7.91
CA GLU A 255 15.31 19.71 -7.72
C GLU A 255 14.06 19.59 -6.84
N ALA A 256 13.22 18.58 -7.08
CA ALA A 256 12.01 18.36 -6.29
C ALA A 256 12.32 17.92 -4.85
N ALA A 257 13.43 17.20 -4.65
CA ALA A 257 13.87 16.76 -3.34
C ALA A 257 14.44 17.91 -2.47
N LEU A 258 14.96 18.97 -3.12
CA LEU A 258 15.57 20.12 -2.45
C LEU A 258 14.59 21.29 -2.23
N ALA A 259 13.43 21.26 -2.89
CA ALA A 259 12.39 22.29 -2.78
C ALA A 259 11.51 22.09 -1.56
#